data_f3b562922ff1493c4d71cb101518e9a2
#
_entry.id   f3b562922ff1493c4d71cb101518e9a2
#
_cell.length_a   1.000
_cell.length_b   1.000
_cell.length_c   1.000
_cell.angle_alpha   90.00
_cell.angle_beta   90.00
_cell.angle_gamma   90.00
#
_symmetry.space_group_name_H-M   'P 1'
#
loop_
_entity.id
_entity.type
_entity.pdbx_description
1 polymer ?
#
loop_
_entity_poly.entity_id
_entity_poly.type
_entity_poly.pdbx_seq_one_letter_code
_entity_poly.pdbx_strand_id
1 'polypeptide(L)'
;MSKITKPWERRLSGLIPYLAWGGLVPENRSCWTTARHSNTCYELHIILDGNCHLSFDAGIHPMTAGQAVMIAPNVFHAPSDVSDRFCRFSLSFSVDMELVEVMNAVHTEGYLFFEPDSQVTDLCREILKELDAESFLHRELASAMFSQLMILCLRAVRGAAENEPKEETNPTQEDEIERIDNFFAMYPPERQTRQELAAYLHCSQRQLIRKMQALYGVSFRQKLIESRMDLAQYLLRSTEISVNEISTRVGYADNAAFFRTFRQHTGLTPAQYRKEKRTGK
;
A
#
# COMPACT_ATOMS: atom_id res chain seq x y z
N MET A 1 17.73 9.53 -18.55
CA MET A 1 18.14 8.38 -17.71
C MET A 1 17.49 8.56 -16.35
N SER A 2 16.51 7.74 -16.03
CA SER A 2 15.80 7.78 -14.75
C SER A 2 16.75 7.34 -13.64
N LYS A 3 17.10 8.26 -12.74
CA LYS A 3 17.85 7.90 -11.54
C LYS A 3 16.86 7.21 -10.58
N ILE A 4 17.03 5.91 -10.40
CA ILE A 4 16.36 5.18 -9.31
C ILE A 4 16.97 5.71 -8.02
N THR A 5 16.22 6.53 -7.31
CA THR A 5 16.63 7.01 -5.99
C THR A 5 16.43 5.91 -4.97
N LYS A 6 17.44 5.68 -4.13
CA LYS A 6 17.39 4.69 -3.05
C LYS A 6 16.27 5.03 -2.06
N PRO A 7 15.63 4.03 -1.43
CA PRO A 7 14.59 4.26 -0.43
C PRO A 7 15.12 5.12 0.72
N TRP A 8 14.32 6.08 1.14
CA TRP A 8 14.65 7.01 2.22
C TRP A 8 13.98 6.53 3.50
N GLU A 9 14.74 5.91 4.36
CA GLU A 9 14.25 5.55 5.69
C GLU A 9 14.36 6.75 6.62
N ARG A 10 13.28 7.50 6.80
CA ARG A 10 13.05 8.32 7.98
C ARG A 10 11.62 8.10 8.46
N ARG A 11 11.51 7.65 9.68
CA ARG A 11 10.23 7.60 10.39
C ARG A 11 9.80 9.02 10.72
N LEU A 12 8.71 9.43 10.12
CA LEU A 12 7.93 10.56 10.56
C LEU A 12 6.70 9.98 11.23
N SER A 13 6.62 10.09 12.56
CA SER A 13 5.44 9.78 13.39
C SER A 13 4.40 8.87 12.69
N GLY A 14 4.79 7.65 12.36
CA GLY A 14 3.90 6.66 11.74
C GLY A 14 3.91 6.57 10.21
N LEU A 15 4.57 7.48 9.50
CA LEU A 15 4.73 7.42 8.04
C LEU A 15 6.14 6.94 7.69
N ILE A 16 6.24 5.90 6.87
CA ILE A 16 7.49 5.44 6.26
C ILE A 16 7.37 5.65 4.74
N PRO A 17 7.76 6.82 4.23
CA PRO A 17 7.71 7.04 2.78
C PRO A 17 8.85 6.26 2.11
N TYR A 18 8.49 5.45 1.12
CA TYR A 18 9.41 4.91 0.14
C TYR A 18 9.19 5.69 -1.15
N LEU A 19 10.15 6.52 -1.55
CA LEU A 19 10.08 7.16 -2.85
C LEU A 19 10.29 6.09 -3.93
N ALA A 20 9.22 5.56 -4.46
CA ALA A 20 9.30 4.58 -5.53
C ALA A 20 9.63 5.25 -6.87
N TRP A 21 9.09 6.45 -7.10
CA TRP A 21 9.30 7.18 -8.34
C TRP A 21 8.89 8.65 -8.17
N GLY A 22 9.80 9.53 -8.40
CA GLY A 22 9.52 10.95 -8.63
C GLY A 22 10.28 11.34 -9.89
N GLY A 23 9.58 11.75 -10.90
CA GLY A 23 10.22 12.20 -12.13
C GLY A 23 9.24 13.00 -12.96
N LEU A 24 9.69 14.16 -13.40
CA LEU A 24 9.22 14.72 -14.64
C LEU A 24 9.49 13.63 -15.68
N VAL A 25 8.45 13.07 -16.28
CA VAL A 25 8.62 12.21 -17.46
C VAL A 25 8.87 13.16 -18.62
N PRO A 26 10.15 13.39 -19.02
CA PRO A 26 10.41 14.23 -20.17
C PRO A 26 9.92 13.45 -21.38
N GLU A 27 9.04 14.01 -22.16
CA GLU A 27 8.73 13.81 -23.59
C GLU A 27 8.68 12.37 -24.14
N ASN A 28 8.94 11.32 -23.35
CA ASN A 28 9.02 9.98 -23.83
C ASN A 28 7.93 9.10 -23.20
N ARG A 29 6.83 8.94 -23.89
CA ARG A 29 5.64 8.13 -23.55
C ARG A 29 5.95 6.69 -23.10
N SER A 30 7.16 6.19 -23.38
CA SER A 30 7.55 4.81 -23.12
C SER A 30 7.77 4.45 -21.65
N CYS A 31 7.85 5.44 -20.75
CA CYS A 31 8.19 5.20 -19.35
C CYS A 31 6.98 4.88 -18.46
N TRP A 32 5.77 5.03 -18.94
CA TRP A 32 4.57 4.78 -18.12
C TRP A 32 3.60 3.73 -18.65
N THR A 33 3.99 2.97 -19.65
CA THR A 33 3.28 1.74 -20.01
C THR A 33 3.69 0.62 -19.07
N THR A 34 3.41 0.77 -17.79
CA THR A 34 3.50 -0.35 -16.87
C THR A 34 2.34 -1.29 -17.16
N ALA A 35 2.66 -2.57 -17.37
CA ALA A 35 1.65 -3.61 -17.36
C ALA A 35 0.83 -3.50 -16.06
N ARG A 36 -0.41 -3.91 -16.12
CA ARG A 36 -1.27 -3.97 -14.93
C ARG A 36 -0.51 -4.63 -13.76
N HIS A 37 -0.42 -3.94 -12.65
CA HIS A 37 0.36 -4.35 -11.48
C HIS A 37 -0.36 -3.97 -10.19
N SER A 38 0.13 -4.51 -9.09
CA SER A 38 -0.24 -4.10 -7.73
C SER A 38 1.01 -4.05 -6.87
N ASN A 39 1.01 -3.23 -5.82
CA ASN A 39 2.09 -3.11 -4.86
C ASN A 39 1.63 -3.51 -3.46
N THR A 40 2.57 -3.90 -2.60
CA THR A 40 2.31 -4.29 -1.20
C THR A 40 2.27 -3.11 -0.24
N CYS A 41 2.37 -1.89 -0.76
CA CYS A 41 2.30 -0.64 -0.02
C CYS A 41 1.25 0.27 -0.66
N TYR A 42 0.87 1.32 0.04
CA TYR A 42 0.06 2.38 -0.54
C TYR A 42 0.82 3.11 -1.64
N GLU A 43 0.10 3.60 -2.62
CA GLU A 43 0.62 4.46 -3.66
C GLU A 43 -0.16 5.77 -3.71
N LEU A 44 0.57 6.85 -3.88
CA LEU A 44 0.02 8.17 -4.14
C LEU A 44 0.48 8.60 -5.53
N HIS A 45 -0.46 8.93 -6.40
CA HIS A 45 -0.19 9.56 -7.69
C HIS A 45 -0.84 10.93 -7.73
N ILE A 46 -0.07 11.95 -8.11
CA ILE A 46 -0.53 13.32 -8.30
C ILE A 46 -0.18 13.72 -9.72
N ILE A 47 -1.16 14.15 -10.50
CA ILE A 47 -0.93 14.62 -11.86
C ILE A 47 -0.50 16.07 -11.80
N LEU A 48 0.72 16.34 -12.25
CA LEU A 48 1.31 17.69 -12.24
C LEU A 48 1.08 18.45 -13.57
N ASP A 49 0.99 17.72 -14.69
CA ASP A 49 0.69 18.28 -16.02
C ASP A 49 0.10 17.19 -16.93
N GLY A 50 -0.76 17.60 -17.84
CA GLY A 50 -1.42 16.69 -18.78
C GLY A 50 -2.58 15.87 -18.19
N ASN A 51 -2.87 14.74 -18.83
CA ASN A 51 -3.92 13.83 -18.42
C ASN A 51 -3.57 12.37 -18.73
N CYS A 52 -4.27 11.46 -18.07
CA CYS A 52 -4.21 10.01 -18.31
C CYS A 52 -5.54 9.36 -17.92
N HIS A 53 -5.67 8.09 -18.23
CA HIS A 53 -6.66 7.22 -17.61
C HIS A 53 -5.98 6.25 -16.66
N LEU A 54 -6.62 5.94 -15.55
CA LEU A 54 -6.18 4.91 -14.61
C LEU A 54 -7.27 3.84 -14.55
N SER A 55 -6.91 2.60 -14.90
CA SER A 55 -7.83 1.47 -14.91
C SER A 55 -7.67 0.63 -13.67
N PHE A 56 -8.80 0.30 -13.05
CA PHE A 56 -8.97 -0.64 -11.93
C PHE A 56 -9.92 -1.77 -12.35
N ASP A 57 -10.12 -2.76 -11.50
CA ASP A 57 -11.13 -3.81 -11.74
C ASP A 57 -12.55 -3.24 -11.83
N ALA A 58 -12.83 -2.19 -11.07
CA ALA A 58 -14.11 -1.50 -11.04
C ALA A 58 -14.38 -0.58 -12.26
N GLY A 59 -13.35 -0.23 -13.04
CA GLY A 59 -13.51 0.63 -14.21
C GLY A 59 -12.29 1.44 -14.59
N ILE A 60 -12.49 2.36 -15.52
CA ILE A 60 -11.47 3.28 -16.03
C ILE A 60 -11.83 4.70 -15.58
N HIS A 61 -10.88 5.38 -14.96
CA HIS A 61 -11.05 6.72 -14.40
C HIS A 61 -10.12 7.72 -15.09
N PRO A 62 -10.66 8.80 -15.67
CA PRO A 62 -9.84 9.88 -16.21
C PRO A 62 -9.21 10.68 -15.07
N MET A 63 -7.97 11.09 -15.25
CA MET A 63 -7.24 11.98 -14.35
C MET A 63 -6.62 13.12 -15.13
N THR A 64 -6.68 14.32 -14.55
CA THR A 64 -6.12 15.54 -15.13
C THR A 64 -5.18 16.22 -14.14
N ALA A 65 -4.40 17.20 -14.61
CA ALA A 65 -3.53 18.00 -13.77
C ALA A 65 -4.27 18.59 -12.57
N GLY A 66 -3.67 18.51 -11.37
CA GLY A 66 -4.25 18.91 -10.10
C GLY A 66 -4.97 17.79 -9.34
N GLN A 67 -5.32 16.70 -10.00
CA GLN A 67 -5.97 15.56 -9.36
C GLN A 67 -4.94 14.55 -8.80
N ALA A 68 -5.36 13.87 -7.75
CA ALA A 68 -4.59 12.83 -7.09
C ALA A 68 -5.43 11.57 -6.85
N VAL A 69 -4.75 10.44 -6.75
CA VAL A 69 -5.34 9.18 -6.31
C VAL A 69 -4.42 8.53 -5.28
N MET A 70 -5.01 8.01 -4.24
CA MET A 70 -4.37 7.14 -3.26
C MET A 70 -4.89 5.73 -3.45
N ILE A 71 -3.98 4.76 -3.59
CA ILE A 71 -4.28 3.36 -3.92
C ILE A 71 -3.83 2.49 -2.75
N ALA A 72 -4.71 1.59 -2.33
CA ALA A 72 -4.43 0.64 -1.26
C ALA A 72 -3.46 -0.47 -1.71
N PRO A 73 -2.79 -1.13 -0.76
CA PRO A 73 -1.98 -2.31 -1.06
C PRO A 73 -2.77 -3.39 -1.80
N ASN A 74 -2.09 -4.09 -2.71
CA ASN A 74 -2.60 -5.22 -3.50
C ASN A 74 -3.73 -4.88 -4.50
N VAL A 75 -4.07 -3.62 -4.71
CA VAL A 75 -5.05 -3.19 -5.71
C VAL A 75 -4.40 -3.16 -7.09
N PHE A 76 -4.96 -3.94 -8.01
CA PHE A 76 -4.47 -3.98 -9.40
C PHE A 76 -4.91 -2.76 -10.18
N HIS A 77 -3.95 -2.09 -10.78
CA HIS A 77 -4.20 -0.91 -11.61
C HIS A 77 -3.22 -0.80 -12.78
N ALA A 78 -3.59 -0.01 -13.79
CA ALA A 78 -2.73 0.30 -14.92
C ALA A 78 -3.08 1.68 -15.51
N PRO A 79 -2.07 2.48 -15.87
CA PRO A 79 -2.29 3.70 -16.61
C PRO A 79 -2.52 3.43 -18.11
N SER A 80 -3.34 4.26 -18.73
CA SER A 80 -3.58 4.27 -20.18
C SER A 80 -3.83 5.70 -20.68
N ASP A 81 -3.82 5.87 -22.00
CA ASP A 81 -4.18 7.12 -22.68
C ASP A 81 -3.48 8.36 -22.13
N VAL A 82 -2.17 8.24 -21.95
CA VAL A 82 -1.33 9.32 -21.42
C VAL A 82 -1.13 10.39 -22.48
N SER A 83 -1.40 11.65 -22.14
CA SER A 83 -1.22 12.80 -23.04
C SER A 83 0.25 13.03 -23.43
N ASP A 84 0.49 13.80 -24.50
CA ASP A 84 1.84 14.10 -25.01
C ASP A 84 2.69 14.85 -23.96
N ARG A 85 2.06 15.79 -23.30
CA ARG A 85 2.67 16.50 -22.15
C ARG A 85 2.08 15.90 -20.90
N PHE A 86 2.83 15.04 -20.24
CA PHE A 86 2.42 14.38 -19.05
C PHE A 86 3.50 14.41 -17.97
N CYS A 87 3.13 14.87 -16.80
CA CYS A 87 3.98 14.85 -15.62
C CYS A 87 3.19 14.37 -14.41
N ARG A 88 3.71 13.41 -13.70
CA ARG A 88 3.15 12.95 -12.43
C ARG A 88 4.20 12.88 -11.35
N PHE A 89 3.75 13.04 -10.13
CA PHE A 89 4.49 12.68 -8.93
C PHE A 89 3.93 11.37 -8.39
N SER A 90 4.79 10.40 -8.11
CA SER A 90 4.38 9.10 -7.56
C SER A 90 5.20 8.77 -6.33
N LEU A 91 4.53 8.30 -5.29
CA LEU A 91 5.12 7.95 -4.01
C LEU A 91 4.51 6.62 -3.54
N SER A 92 5.34 5.68 -3.15
CA SER A 92 4.92 4.49 -2.40
C SER A 92 5.25 4.69 -0.92
N PHE A 93 4.34 4.28 -0.05
CA PHE A 93 4.50 4.45 1.40
C PHE A 93 3.75 3.40 2.20
N SER A 94 4.18 3.19 3.43
CA SER A 94 3.44 2.42 4.43
C SER A 94 2.95 3.35 5.52
N VAL A 95 1.84 3.03 6.14
CA VAL A 95 1.30 3.79 7.27
C VAL A 95 1.46 2.99 8.56
N ASP A 96 1.67 3.70 9.66
CA ASP A 96 1.60 3.15 11.00
C ASP A 96 0.15 3.18 11.51
N MET A 97 -0.12 2.45 12.56
CA MET A 97 -1.45 2.21 13.12
C MET A 97 -2.24 3.48 13.44
N GLU A 98 -1.57 4.54 13.85
CA GLU A 98 -2.21 5.83 14.17
C GLU A 98 -2.87 6.47 12.95
N LEU A 99 -2.45 6.11 11.74
CA LEU A 99 -2.99 6.63 10.50
C LEU A 99 -3.90 5.66 9.76
N VAL A 100 -4.04 4.43 10.24
CA VAL A 100 -4.91 3.41 9.61
C VAL A 100 -6.35 3.88 9.54
N GLU A 101 -6.86 4.56 10.57
CA GLU A 101 -8.23 5.09 10.54
C GLU A 101 -8.43 6.13 9.44
N VAL A 102 -7.43 7.00 9.20
CA VAL A 102 -7.45 7.97 8.10
C VAL A 102 -7.43 7.29 6.75
N MET A 103 -6.74 6.15 6.66
CA MET A 103 -6.61 5.36 5.44
C MET A 103 -7.76 4.37 5.22
N ASN A 104 -8.69 4.26 6.17
CA ASN A 104 -9.75 3.26 6.11
C ASN A 104 -10.63 3.41 4.86
N ALA A 105 -10.95 4.63 4.46
CA ALA A 105 -11.73 4.88 3.23
C ALA A 105 -10.98 4.41 1.97
N VAL A 106 -9.68 4.74 1.85
CA VAL A 106 -8.84 4.27 0.74
C VAL A 106 -8.77 2.75 0.70
N HIS A 107 -8.79 2.13 1.86
CA HIS A 107 -8.63 0.70 1.98
C HIS A 107 -9.92 -0.06 1.66
N THR A 108 -11.05 0.44 2.11
CA THR A 108 -12.38 -0.14 1.85
C THR A 108 -12.72 -0.09 0.35
N GLU A 109 -12.47 1.04 -0.29
CA GLU A 109 -12.74 1.24 -1.72
C GLU A 109 -11.61 0.72 -2.63
N GLY A 110 -10.46 0.36 -2.05
CA GLY A 110 -9.24 0.00 -2.77
C GLY A 110 -8.46 1.20 -3.31
N TYR A 111 -9.12 2.30 -3.60
CA TYR A 111 -8.52 3.56 -4.03
C TYR A 111 -9.46 4.75 -3.74
N LEU A 112 -8.88 5.94 -3.62
CA LEU A 112 -9.64 7.17 -3.44
C LEU A 112 -9.05 8.29 -4.28
N PHE A 113 -9.89 8.88 -5.14
CA PHE A 113 -9.57 10.09 -5.88
C PHE A 113 -9.84 11.33 -5.01
N PHE A 114 -8.98 12.32 -5.11
CA PHE A 114 -9.15 13.60 -4.41
C PHE A 114 -8.47 14.73 -5.17
N GLU A 115 -8.88 15.94 -4.86
CA GLU A 115 -8.28 17.16 -5.41
C GLU A 115 -7.54 17.89 -4.27
N PRO A 116 -6.21 17.73 -4.19
CA PRO A 116 -5.43 18.42 -3.21
C PRO A 116 -5.34 19.93 -3.54
N ASP A 117 -5.08 20.74 -2.53
CA ASP A 117 -4.77 22.15 -2.71
C ASP A 117 -3.60 22.34 -3.69
N SER A 118 -3.59 23.46 -4.44
CA SER A 118 -2.51 23.81 -5.37
C SER A 118 -1.12 23.80 -4.71
N GLN A 119 -1.04 24.10 -3.42
CA GLN A 119 0.18 23.98 -2.63
C GLN A 119 0.82 22.58 -2.71
N VAL A 120 0.03 21.54 -2.84
CA VAL A 120 0.52 20.16 -2.96
C VAL A 120 1.26 19.95 -4.27
N THR A 121 0.73 20.45 -5.39
CA THR A 121 1.38 20.32 -6.69
C THR A 121 2.66 21.14 -6.78
N ASP A 122 2.68 22.32 -6.16
CA ASP A 122 3.88 23.17 -6.10
C ASP A 122 4.96 22.50 -5.23
N LEU A 123 4.58 21.95 -4.09
CA LEU A 123 5.49 21.22 -3.21
C LEU A 123 6.10 19.99 -3.90
N CYS A 124 5.31 19.25 -4.70
CA CYS A 124 5.85 18.17 -5.51
C CYS A 124 6.93 18.65 -6.48
N ARG A 125 6.71 19.78 -7.16
CA ARG A 125 7.70 20.37 -8.07
C ARG A 125 8.96 20.83 -7.34
N GLU A 126 8.81 21.43 -6.16
CA GLU A 126 9.93 21.85 -5.32
C GLU A 126 10.76 20.66 -4.82
N ILE A 127 10.11 19.58 -4.38
CA ILE A 127 10.79 18.34 -3.99
C ILE A 127 11.63 17.79 -5.16
N LEU A 128 11.06 17.74 -6.36
CA LEU A 128 11.79 17.27 -7.55
C LEU A 128 13.00 18.16 -7.87
N LYS A 129 12.86 19.47 -7.79
CA LYS A 129 13.96 20.42 -7.98
C LYS A 129 15.07 20.24 -6.95
N GLU A 130 14.69 20.08 -5.67
CA GLU A 130 15.66 19.89 -4.58
C GLU A 130 16.45 18.60 -4.73
N LEU A 131 15.77 17.51 -5.16
CA LEU A 131 16.42 16.23 -5.41
C LEU A 131 17.37 16.27 -6.60
N ASP A 132 17.06 17.08 -7.64
CA ASP A 132 17.90 17.23 -8.83
C ASP A 132 19.10 18.17 -8.58
N ALA A 133 18.94 19.17 -7.71
CA ALA A 133 19.98 20.14 -7.42
C ALA A 133 21.16 19.56 -6.62
N GLU A 134 20.95 18.48 -5.86
CA GLU A 134 21.95 17.83 -5.02
C GLU A 134 22.72 18.81 -4.10
N SER A 135 22.04 19.90 -3.66
CA SER A 135 22.63 20.93 -2.82
C SER A 135 22.96 20.43 -1.41
N PHE A 136 23.70 21.21 -0.61
CA PHE A 136 24.00 20.86 0.77
C PHE A 136 22.71 20.64 1.58
N LEU A 137 22.58 19.51 2.26
CA LEU A 137 21.39 19.07 3.02
C LEU A 137 20.11 18.91 2.14
N HIS A 138 20.23 18.73 0.82
CA HIS A 138 19.08 18.51 -0.07
C HIS A 138 18.20 17.33 0.40
N ARG A 139 18.80 16.32 1.00
CA ARG A 139 18.08 15.13 1.49
C ARG A 139 17.22 15.46 2.71
N GLU A 140 17.76 16.19 3.64
CA GLU A 140 17.08 16.63 4.86
C GLU A 140 15.92 17.55 4.51
N LEU A 141 16.15 18.50 3.58
CA LEU A 141 15.11 19.41 3.12
C LEU A 141 14.02 18.64 2.38
N ALA A 142 14.36 17.79 1.41
CA ALA A 142 13.39 16.96 0.70
C ALA A 142 12.58 16.06 1.68
N SER A 143 13.21 15.50 2.70
CA SER A 143 12.52 14.71 3.73
C SER A 143 11.49 15.52 4.53
N ALA A 144 11.80 16.77 4.87
CA ALA A 144 10.87 17.66 5.54
C ALA A 144 9.70 18.04 4.61
N MET A 145 10.00 18.31 3.34
CA MET A 145 8.98 18.62 2.32
C MET A 145 8.06 17.42 2.05
N PHE A 146 8.59 16.20 2.01
CA PHE A 146 7.79 14.97 1.94
C PHE A 146 6.83 14.83 3.12
N SER A 147 7.28 15.19 4.32
CA SER A 147 6.43 15.15 5.51
C SER A 147 5.25 16.11 5.37
N GLN A 148 5.52 17.30 4.92
CA GLN A 148 4.49 18.31 4.66
C GLN A 148 3.53 17.82 3.58
N LEU A 149 4.04 17.29 2.46
CA LEU A 149 3.25 16.73 1.37
C LEU A 149 2.27 15.67 1.88
N MET A 150 2.76 14.70 2.63
CA MET A 150 1.93 13.61 3.16
C MET A 150 0.85 14.11 4.12
N ILE A 151 1.16 15.07 5.00
CA ILE A 151 0.17 15.68 5.89
C ILE A 151 -0.95 16.37 5.09
N LEU A 152 -0.58 17.13 4.05
CA LEU A 152 -1.57 17.81 3.21
C LEU A 152 -2.43 16.83 2.43
N CYS A 153 -1.83 15.78 1.84
CA CYS A 153 -2.58 14.72 1.15
C CYS A 153 -3.51 13.96 2.09
N LEU A 154 -3.07 13.59 3.28
CA LEU A 154 -3.91 12.88 4.26
C LEU A 154 -5.08 13.74 4.74
N ARG A 155 -4.89 15.05 4.89
CA ARG A 155 -6.00 15.99 5.19
C ARG A 155 -7.02 16.03 4.05
N ALA A 156 -6.55 16.06 2.80
CA ALA A 156 -7.42 16.05 1.62
C ALA A 156 -8.17 14.72 1.49
N VAL A 157 -7.51 13.58 1.69
CA VAL A 157 -8.12 12.24 1.73
C VAL A 157 -9.21 12.17 2.80
N ARG A 158 -8.94 12.64 4.00
CA ARG A 158 -9.94 12.67 5.09
C ARG A 158 -11.14 13.54 4.71
N GLY A 159 -10.91 14.72 4.16
CA GLY A 159 -11.99 15.61 3.69
C GLY A 159 -12.83 14.98 2.57
N ALA A 160 -12.20 14.28 1.63
CA ALA A 160 -12.91 13.57 0.57
C ALA A 160 -13.77 12.43 1.15
N ALA A 161 -13.22 11.62 2.06
CA ALA A 161 -13.93 10.53 2.72
C ALA A 161 -15.10 10.99 3.62
N GLU A 162 -15.02 12.20 4.20
CA GLU A 162 -16.11 12.78 5.01
C GLU A 162 -17.24 13.35 4.13
N ASN A 163 -16.95 13.72 2.89
CA ASN A 163 -17.91 14.29 1.93
C ASN A 163 -18.64 13.23 1.10
N GLU A 164 -18.17 11.99 1.05
CA GLU A 164 -18.94 10.92 0.43
C GLU A 164 -20.19 10.63 1.26
N PRO A 165 -21.37 10.54 0.63
CA PRO A 165 -22.60 10.19 1.33
C PRO A 165 -22.42 8.78 1.91
N LYS A 166 -22.23 8.70 3.22
CA LYS A 166 -22.29 7.43 3.95
C LYS A 166 -23.70 6.93 3.84
N GLU A 167 -23.98 6.01 2.92
CA GLU A 167 -25.14 5.17 3.08
C GLU A 167 -24.95 4.41 4.40
N GLU A 168 -25.82 4.69 5.39
CA GLU A 168 -25.92 3.90 6.60
C GLU A 168 -26.51 2.52 6.27
N THR A 169 -25.78 1.74 5.49
CA THR A 169 -26.07 0.33 5.30
C THR A 169 -25.47 -0.43 6.47
N ASN A 170 -26.27 -1.25 7.13
CA ASN A 170 -25.72 -2.24 8.04
C ASN A 170 -24.65 -3.05 7.26
N PRO A 171 -23.43 -3.15 7.78
CA PRO A 171 -22.34 -3.83 7.06
C PRO A 171 -22.81 -5.24 6.66
N THR A 172 -22.67 -5.54 5.39
CA THR A 172 -22.98 -6.85 4.85
C THR A 172 -21.96 -7.89 5.35
N GLN A 173 -22.22 -9.15 5.12
CA GLN A 173 -21.22 -10.20 5.38
C GLN A 173 -19.93 -9.99 4.56
N GLU A 174 -20.08 -9.48 3.34
CA GLU A 174 -18.96 -9.18 2.43
C GLU A 174 -18.12 -8.03 2.97
N ASP A 175 -18.73 -6.95 3.46
CA ASP A 175 -18.04 -5.83 4.11
C ASP A 175 -17.26 -6.28 5.37
N GLU A 176 -17.83 -7.19 6.16
CA GLU A 176 -17.16 -7.73 7.35
C GLU A 176 -15.96 -8.62 6.99
N ILE A 177 -16.08 -9.45 5.94
CA ILE A 177 -15.00 -10.27 5.41
C ILE A 177 -13.87 -9.36 4.93
N GLU A 178 -14.19 -8.37 4.10
CA GLU A 178 -13.23 -7.42 3.58
C GLU A 178 -12.49 -6.69 4.70
N ARG A 179 -13.19 -6.18 5.71
CA ARG A 179 -12.56 -5.52 6.87
C ARG A 179 -11.61 -6.44 7.62
N ILE A 180 -11.95 -7.72 7.78
CA ILE A 180 -11.07 -8.69 8.45
C ILE A 180 -9.84 -8.99 7.60
N ASP A 181 -10.00 -9.20 6.29
CA ASP A 181 -8.88 -9.43 5.38
C ASP A 181 -7.95 -8.21 5.31
N ASN A 182 -8.53 -7.02 5.30
CA ASN A 182 -7.83 -5.76 5.37
C ASN A 182 -7.00 -5.61 6.65
N PHE A 183 -7.52 -6.02 7.80
CA PHE A 183 -6.75 -6.05 9.04
C PHE A 183 -5.48 -6.88 8.90
N PHE A 184 -5.55 -8.08 8.34
CA PHE A 184 -4.38 -8.94 8.16
C PHE A 184 -3.41 -8.42 7.08
N ALA A 185 -3.89 -7.69 6.09
CA ALA A 185 -3.06 -7.08 5.05
C ALA A 185 -2.30 -5.83 5.55
N MET A 186 -2.96 -5.01 6.38
CA MET A 186 -2.46 -3.69 6.80
C MET A 186 -1.63 -3.72 8.08
N TYR A 187 -2.06 -4.56 9.06
CA TYR A 187 -1.46 -4.53 10.38
C TYR A 187 -0.12 -5.26 10.40
N PRO A 188 0.94 -4.66 10.98
CA PRO A 188 2.22 -5.34 11.12
C PRO A 188 2.05 -6.61 11.97
N PRO A 189 2.80 -7.68 11.67
CA PRO A 189 2.59 -9.01 12.27
C PRO A 189 2.57 -9.05 13.79
N GLU A 190 3.33 -8.18 14.45
CA GLU A 190 3.40 -8.06 15.91
C GLU A 190 2.12 -7.49 16.53
N ARG A 191 1.32 -6.77 15.75
CA ARG A 191 0.03 -6.21 16.16
C ARG A 191 -1.18 -7.01 15.67
N GLN A 192 -0.98 -8.04 14.88
CA GLN A 192 -2.05 -8.93 14.44
C GLN A 192 -2.52 -9.82 15.61
N THR A 193 -3.18 -9.22 16.58
CA THR A 193 -3.72 -9.90 17.76
C THR A 193 -5.25 -9.90 17.76
N ARG A 194 -5.84 -10.84 18.49
CA ARG A 194 -7.32 -10.87 18.65
C ARG A 194 -7.87 -9.60 19.27
N GLN A 195 -7.11 -8.98 20.18
CA GLN A 195 -7.52 -7.76 20.85
C GLN A 195 -7.57 -6.60 19.85
N GLU A 196 -6.53 -6.46 19.03
CA GLU A 196 -6.45 -5.43 18.00
C GLU A 196 -7.55 -5.61 16.94
N LEU A 197 -7.76 -6.83 16.44
CA LEU A 197 -8.84 -7.06 15.48
C LEU A 197 -10.22 -6.81 16.07
N ALA A 198 -10.46 -7.18 17.34
CA ALA A 198 -11.73 -6.88 18.00
C ALA A 198 -11.96 -5.37 18.17
N ALA A 199 -10.91 -4.61 18.50
CA ALA A 199 -10.95 -3.15 18.58
C ALA A 199 -11.21 -2.54 17.20
N TYR A 200 -10.52 -2.99 16.17
CA TYR A 200 -10.68 -2.54 14.77
C TYR A 200 -12.12 -2.76 14.24
N LEU A 201 -12.74 -3.88 14.61
CA LEU A 201 -14.12 -4.19 14.24
C LEU A 201 -15.16 -3.62 15.22
N HIS A 202 -14.75 -2.84 16.22
CA HIS A 202 -15.60 -2.30 17.27
C HIS A 202 -16.49 -3.36 17.95
N CYS A 203 -15.92 -4.55 18.23
CA CYS A 203 -16.65 -5.65 18.83
C CYS A 203 -15.88 -6.28 20.01
N SER A 204 -16.60 -7.01 20.86
CA SER A 204 -15.95 -7.80 21.91
C SER A 204 -15.20 -9.00 21.35
N GLN A 205 -14.18 -9.49 22.06
CA GLN A 205 -13.45 -10.71 21.64
C GLN A 205 -14.38 -11.93 21.49
N ARG A 206 -15.47 -12.00 22.27
CA ARG A 206 -16.48 -13.05 22.15
C ARG A 206 -17.26 -12.94 20.84
N GLN A 207 -17.62 -11.72 20.44
CA GLN A 207 -18.28 -11.46 19.16
C GLN A 207 -17.33 -11.76 18.00
N LEU A 208 -16.06 -11.37 18.12
CA LEU A 208 -15.03 -11.70 17.11
C LEU A 208 -14.91 -13.22 16.87
N ILE A 209 -14.86 -14.04 17.94
CA ILE A 209 -14.79 -15.51 17.78
C ILE A 209 -16.00 -16.02 16.98
N ARG A 210 -17.20 -15.53 17.27
CA ARG A 210 -18.41 -15.91 16.53
C ARG A 210 -18.38 -15.45 15.08
N LYS A 211 -17.91 -14.22 14.82
CA LYS A 211 -17.74 -13.66 13.46
C LYS A 211 -16.74 -14.49 12.66
N MET A 212 -15.57 -14.79 13.20
CA MET A 212 -14.56 -15.60 12.54
C MET A 212 -15.10 -16.98 12.15
N GLN A 213 -15.85 -17.62 13.06
CA GLN A 213 -16.46 -18.92 12.77
C GLN A 213 -17.57 -18.83 11.73
N ALA A 214 -18.39 -17.79 11.78
CA ALA A 214 -19.51 -17.60 10.84
C ALA A 214 -19.04 -17.22 9.43
N LEU A 215 -18.03 -16.35 9.31
CA LEU A 215 -17.58 -15.79 8.04
C LEU A 215 -16.55 -16.69 7.34
N TYR A 216 -15.65 -17.31 8.09
CA TYR A 216 -14.53 -18.09 7.54
C TYR A 216 -14.55 -19.57 7.90
N GLY A 217 -15.37 -19.99 8.85
CA GLY A 217 -15.35 -21.37 9.37
C GLY A 217 -14.07 -21.73 10.14
N VAL A 218 -13.19 -20.77 10.40
CA VAL A 218 -11.89 -20.98 11.05
C VAL A 218 -11.67 -20.05 12.25
N SER A 219 -10.71 -20.41 13.10
CA SER A 219 -10.32 -19.56 14.23
C SER A 219 -9.44 -18.38 13.76
N PHE A 220 -9.39 -17.31 14.57
CA PHE A 220 -8.44 -16.21 14.37
C PHE A 220 -7.00 -16.71 14.16
N ARG A 221 -6.56 -17.71 14.94
CA ARG A 221 -5.19 -18.26 14.83
C ARG A 221 -4.95 -18.92 13.47
N GLN A 222 -5.93 -19.64 12.95
CA GLN A 222 -5.84 -20.27 11.63
C GLN A 222 -5.76 -19.22 10.53
N LYS A 223 -6.65 -18.21 10.55
CA LYS A 223 -6.63 -17.11 9.59
C LYS A 223 -5.32 -16.31 9.66
N LEU A 224 -4.78 -16.05 10.86
CA LEU A 224 -3.48 -15.41 11.04
C LEU A 224 -2.34 -16.22 10.38
N ILE A 225 -2.35 -17.55 10.56
CA ILE A 225 -1.35 -18.42 9.93
C ILE A 225 -1.49 -18.37 8.40
N GLU A 226 -2.70 -18.48 7.87
CA GLU A 226 -2.96 -18.37 6.43
C GLU A 226 -2.42 -17.07 5.86
N SER A 227 -2.81 -15.93 6.41
CA SER A 227 -2.33 -14.61 5.98
C SER A 227 -0.81 -14.47 6.00
N ARG A 228 -0.16 -14.97 7.05
CA ARG A 228 1.31 -14.97 7.16
C ARG A 228 1.97 -15.87 6.11
N MET A 229 1.36 -17.00 5.80
CA MET A 229 1.87 -17.93 4.78
C MET A 229 1.69 -17.36 3.37
N ASP A 230 0.59 -16.69 3.10
CA ASP A 230 0.35 -16.03 1.82
C ASP A 230 1.36 -14.91 1.57
N LEU A 231 1.61 -14.08 2.59
CA LEU A 231 2.65 -13.05 2.52
C LEU A 231 4.05 -13.68 2.33
N ALA A 232 4.36 -14.78 3.02
CA ALA A 232 5.63 -15.48 2.86
C ALA A 232 5.80 -16.03 1.44
N GLN A 233 4.76 -16.64 0.88
CA GLN A 233 4.76 -17.14 -0.50
C GLN A 233 4.98 -16.00 -1.50
N TYR A 234 4.31 -14.87 -1.28
CA TYR A 234 4.49 -13.68 -2.10
C TYR A 234 5.96 -13.20 -2.06
N LEU A 235 6.52 -12.99 -0.86
CA LEU A 235 7.91 -12.52 -0.70
C LEU A 235 8.93 -13.50 -1.27
N LEU A 236 8.69 -14.81 -1.17
CA LEU A 236 9.56 -15.83 -1.75
C LEU A 236 9.58 -15.77 -3.28
N ARG A 237 8.46 -15.39 -3.92
CA ARG A 237 8.36 -15.28 -5.38
C ARG A 237 8.91 -13.97 -5.91
N SER A 238 8.65 -12.87 -5.20
CA SER A 238 8.82 -11.51 -5.70
C SER A 238 10.13 -10.84 -5.25
N THR A 239 10.85 -11.39 -4.25
CA THR A 239 12.05 -10.75 -3.68
C THR A 239 13.25 -11.69 -3.55
N GLU A 240 14.45 -11.10 -3.43
CA GLU A 240 15.71 -11.81 -3.16
C GLU A 240 16.10 -11.84 -1.67
N ILE A 241 15.26 -11.29 -0.78
CA ILE A 241 15.57 -11.30 0.66
C ILE A 241 15.69 -12.71 1.20
N SER A 242 16.50 -12.88 2.22
CA SER A 242 16.79 -14.21 2.79
C SER A 242 15.52 -14.84 3.39
N VAL A 243 15.47 -16.17 3.44
CA VAL A 243 14.34 -16.90 4.03
C VAL A 243 14.18 -16.55 5.52
N ASN A 244 15.30 -16.33 6.23
CA ASN A 244 15.28 -15.91 7.63
C ASN A 244 14.67 -14.50 7.79
N GLU A 245 14.99 -13.60 6.90
CA GLU A 245 14.40 -12.27 6.88
C GLU A 245 12.90 -12.32 6.56
N ILE A 246 12.46 -13.17 5.63
CA ILE A 246 11.05 -13.42 5.37
C ILE A 246 10.35 -13.92 6.63
N SER A 247 10.93 -14.92 7.32
CA SER A 247 10.40 -15.45 8.58
C SER A 247 10.11 -14.33 9.60
N THR A 248 11.06 -13.43 9.79
CA THR A 248 10.90 -12.28 10.69
C THR A 248 9.82 -11.31 10.19
N ARG A 249 9.83 -10.98 8.89
CA ARG A 249 8.85 -10.03 8.30
C ARG A 249 7.42 -10.53 8.37
N VAL A 250 7.21 -11.84 8.31
CA VAL A 250 5.87 -12.43 8.46
C VAL A 250 5.51 -12.75 9.92
N GLY A 251 6.32 -12.28 10.88
CA GLY A 251 5.99 -12.29 12.30
C GLY A 251 6.33 -13.58 13.05
N TYR A 252 7.34 -14.33 12.60
CA TYR A 252 7.87 -15.47 13.35
C TYR A 252 9.15 -15.06 14.07
N ALA A 253 9.15 -15.23 15.41
CA ALA A 253 10.33 -15.04 16.22
C ALA A 253 11.33 -16.22 16.11
N ASP A 254 10.84 -17.42 15.73
CA ASP A 254 11.61 -18.63 15.55
C ASP A 254 11.51 -19.16 14.13
N ASN A 255 12.63 -19.25 13.45
CA ASN A 255 12.72 -19.74 12.09
C ASN A 255 12.27 -21.22 11.98
N ALA A 256 12.53 -22.05 12.99
CA ALA A 256 12.13 -23.45 12.96
C ALA A 256 10.59 -23.59 12.97
N ALA A 257 9.90 -22.73 13.73
CA ALA A 257 8.45 -22.67 13.73
C ALA A 257 7.91 -22.22 12.35
N PHE A 258 8.52 -21.20 11.74
CA PHE A 258 8.19 -20.78 10.39
C PHE A 258 8.36 -21.89 9.37
N PHE A 259 9.53 -22.56 9.34
CA PHE A 259 9.78 -23.67 8.39
C PHE A 259 8.77 -24.78 8.51
N ARG A 260 8.44 -25.20 9.73
CA ARG A 260 7.42 -26.24 9.98
C ARG A 260 6.04 -25.82 9.45
N THR A 261 5.60 -24.60 9.81
CA THR A 261 4.30 -24.08 9.41
C THR A 261 4.20 -23.91 7.90
N PHE A 262 5.25 -23.35 7.28
CA PHE A 262 5.29 -23.16 5.84
C PHE A 262 5.22 -24.48 5.07
N ARG A 263 5.98 -25.48 5.53
CA ARG A 263 5.93 -26.83 4.92
C ARG A 263 4.58 -27.50 5.13
N GLN A 264 3.95 -27.34 6.28
CA GLN A 264 2.60 -27.86 6.51
C GLN A 264 1.57 -27.22 5.58
N HIS A 265 1.70 -25.93 5.32
CA HIS A 265 0.78 -25.17 4.50
C HIS A 265 0.98 -25.40 2.99
N THR A 266 2.22 -25.51 2.53
CA THR A 266 2.56 -25.56 1.09
C THR A 266 3.04 -26.91 0.59
N GLY A 267 3.36 -27.86 1.47
CA GLY A 267 4.01 -29.13 1.15
C GLY A 267 5.53 -29.01 0.89
N LEU A 268 6.08 -27.81 0.77
CA LEU A 268 7.46 -27.53 0.41
C LEU A 268 8.19 -26.75 1.49
N THR A 269 9.51 -26.87 1.52
CA THR A 269 10.31 -25.91 2.30
C THR A 269 10.31 -24.54 1.60
N PRO A 270 10.51 -23.42 2.33
CA PRO A 270 10.58 -22.09 1.70
C PRO A 270 11.62 -21.99 0.58
N ALA A 271 12.78 -22.64 0.74
CA ALA A 271 13.84 -22.66 -0.27
C ALA A 271 13.43 -23.44 -1.53
N GLN A 272 12.78 -24.60 -1.37
CA GLN A 272 12.23 -25.37 -2.47
C GLN A 272 11.13 -24.60 -3.19
N TYR A 273 10.21 -23.98 -2.44
CA TYR A 273 9.13 -23.16 -2.99
C TYR A 273 9.67 -22.01 -3.85
N ARG A 274 10.68 -21.27 -3.35
CA ARG A 274 11.35 -20.21 -4.10
C ARG A 274 11.94 -20.72 -5.42
N LYS A 275 12.64 -21.85 -5.37
CA LYS A 275 13.26 -22.45 -6.55
C LYS A 275 12.22 -22.86 -7.60
N GLU A 276 11.18 -23.57 -7.20
CA GLU A 276 10.16 -24.07 -8.12
C GLU A 276 9.37 -22.95 -8.79
N LYS A 277 8.97 -21.92 -8.02
CA LYS A 277 8.14 -20.83 -8.54
C LYS A 277 8.91 -19.80 -9.37
N ARG A 278 10.25 -19.83 -9.35
CA ARG A 278 11.12 -18.99 -10.21
C ARG A 278 11.60 -19.71 -11.45
N THR A 279 11.74 -21.03 -11.41
CA THR A 279 12.16 -21.83 -12.58
C THR A 279 11.00 -22.17 -13.52
N GLY A 280 9.78 -21.90 -13.13
CA GLY A 280 8.56 -22.12 -13.91
C GLY A 280 8.10 -20.91 -14.72
N LYS A 281 9.07 -20.03 -15.13
CA LYS A 281 8.84 -18.96 -16.11
C LYS A 281 9.48 -19.32 -17.42
#